data_5f8f331cbce5cdf3d0bfee20a04981e3
#
_entry.id   5f8f331cbce5cdf3d0bfee20a04981e3
#
_cell.length_a   1.000
_cell.length_b   1.000
_cell.length_c   1.000
_cell.angle_alpha   90.00
_cell.angle_beta   90.00
_cell.angle_gamma   90.00
#
_symmetry.space_group_name_H-M   'P 1'
#
loop_
_entity.id
_entity.type
_entity.pdbx_description
1 polymer ?
#
loop_
_entity_poly.entity_id
_entity_poly.type
_entity_poly.pdbx_seq_one_letter_code
_entity_poly.pdbx_strand_id
1 'polypeptide(L)'
;MKIIFLVLLSICTLFSFELALNTGRENNQAFAVLHASNDLDFTCQKITIEDKIHFECEIIGVVDNKLSDQSFTAFDLKFIKEPQKIKMIILPKMSVRMFDLSQNIYADKELNSSSMHKSKSFTFIFTPELEHVKDYDGLDFNINFPYESLPYVGALDLNSDPVIIPQSADINTYLRIKNEYDKANYTQVVIDAQNAINRYRGSIFMNEFILYKLRAQSQIYTQDPSMRDQQVLEKMIDEAKNWNRTFTSDKNFPEVLHIMLRTYIALSQRADIEYTMSILNNEQPNSYFTQLARLDYADYIYPLNEKERAIDIYEDIYFNTKNLDLAARAAMSLIKDYLANNQIDKAVQYVNTILKANPEYFPKDMFRSLELAKLFNQHKQYDISASIYEDVFVKMPKIDDRYEQVLKDLALTLAMTSRSSDANKYLDLYMDNYLDGKYLDEIRKANDEVFFALADNNATFLHQRYANLMKEYAQKDENIVNKALSEDVALYYKEGNLSAVLTYKDQIENKKLTNSAKLLEQAAIQLLNNDLKADNCINAVNIFTQFNAYEIGQKIENKKQMLACLMRTSNMQQAMDYIDKNHNEDSIFYGLQKASILYDNKQYPLALN
;
A
#
# COMPACT_ATOMS: atom_id res chain seq x y z
N MET A 1 72.97 63.16 -9.77
CA MET A 1 72.53 61.86 -10.32
C MET A 1 71.55 61.23 -9.34
N LYS A 2 70.26 61.47 -9.53
CA LYS A 2 69.19 60.90 -8.69
C LYS A 2 68.46 59.89 -9.54
N ILE A 3 68.55 58.64 -9.17
CA ILE A 3 67.84 57.51 -9.78
C ILE A 3 66.46 57.49 -9.14
N ILE A 4 65.41 57.75 -9.95
CA ILE A 4 64.00 57.60 -9.54
C ILE A 4 63.63 56.17 -9.80
N PHE A 5 63.35 55.43 -8.71
CA PHE A 5 62.77 54.06 -8.75
C PHE A 5 61.28 54.19 -8.92
N LEU A 6 60.79 53.92 -10.15
CA LEU A 6 59.35 53.84 -10.44
C LEU A 6 58.83 52.47 -10.01
N VAL A 7 58.18 52.42 -8.85
CA VAL A 7 57.44 51.22 -8.42
C VAL A 7 56.10 51.22 -9.14
N LEU A 8 55.98 50.37 -10.13
CA LEU A 8 54.69 50.06 -10.75
C LEU A 8 53.87 49.24 -9.72
N LEU A 9 52.97 49.89 -8.98
CA LEU A 9 51.90 49.23 -8.27
C LEU A 9 50.95 48.71 -9.35
N SER A 10 51.00 47.41 -9.59
CA SER A 10 49.94 46.69 -10.29
C SER A 10 48.72 46.65 -9.35
N ILE A 11 47.81 47.60 -9.58
CA ILE A 11 46.50 47.58 -8.93
C ILE A 11 45.71 46.43 -9.60
N CYS A 12 45.75 45.24 -9.00
CA CYS A 12 44.73 44.23 -9.27
C CYS A 12 43.40 44.79 -8.76
N THR A 13 42.60 45.33 -9.67
CA THR A 13 41.20 45.66 -9.41
C THR A 13 40.49 44.34 -9.11
N LEU A 14 40.34 44.04 -7.83
CA LEU A 14 39.45 42.97 -7.36
C LEU A 14 38.04 43.37 -7.79
N PHE A 15 37.53 42.74 -8.83
CA PHE A 15 36.13 42.89 -9.21
C PHE A 15 35.26 42.25 -8.11
N SER A 16 34.56 43.10 -7.40
CA SER A 16 33.55 42.73 -6.45
C SER A 16 32.21 42.56 -7.16
N PHE A 17 31.44 41.56 -6.81
CA PHE A 17 30.14 41.26 -7.40
C PHE A 17 29.16 40.74 -6.39
N GLU A 18 27.87 40.89 -6.65
CA GLU A 18 26.80 40.31 -5.90
C GLU A 18 26.32 39.03 -6.59
N LEU A 19 26.04 37.99 -5.80
CA LEU A 19 25.46 36.73 -6.25
C LEU A 19 24.05 36.60 -5.69
N ALA A 20 23.11 36.29 -6.55
CA ALA A 20 21.75 35.89 -6.18
C ALA A 20 21.46 34.49 -6.70
N LEU A 21 20.86 33.65 -5.86
CA LEU A 21 20.47 32.30 -6.23
C LEU A 21 18.93 32.19 -6.17
N ASN A 22 18.34 31.83 -7.29
CA ASN A 22 16.93 31.51 -7.41
C ASN A 22 16.76 30.00 -7.61
N THR A 23 15.90 29.36 -6.83
CA THR A 23 15.65 27.93 -6.96
C THR A 23 14.16 27.65 -7.11
N GLY A 24 13.81 26.60 -7.85
CA GLY A 24 12.43 26.19 -8.05
C GLY A 24 12.33 24.71 -8.39
N ARG A 25 11.09 24.25 -8.56
CA ARG A 25 10.79 22.89 -9.01
C ARG A 25 9.61 22.94 -9.98
N GLU A 26 9.76 22.29 -11.14
CA GLU A 26 8.71 22.16 -12.13
C GLU A 26 8.79 20.78 -12.80
N ASN A 27 7.64 20.15 -13.07
CA ASN A 27 7.55 18.85 -13.74
C ASN A 27 8.49 17.77 -13.19
N ASN A 28 8.59 17.68 -11.87
CA ASN A 28 9.51 16.78 -11.15
C ASN A 28 11.01 17.10 -11.32
N GLN A 29 11.36 18.21 -11.97
CA GLN A 29 12.72 18.72 -12.08
C GLN A 29 12.94 19.84 -11.07
N ALA A 30 14.09 19.85 -10.41
CA ALA A 30 14.53 20.98 -9.60
C ALA A 30 15.49 21.83 -10.42
N PHE A 31 15.42 23.13 -10.28
CA PHE A 31 16.36 24.04 -10.95
C PHE A 31 16.93 25.06 -9.99
N ALA A 32 18.13 25.53 -10.32
CA ALA A 32 18.79 26.60 -9.62
C ALA A 32 19.37 27.56 -10.66
N VAL A 33 19.10 28.87 -10.51
CA VAL A 33 19.64 29.94 -11.36
C VAL A 33 20.51 30.83 -10.50
N LEU A 34 21.77 30.89 -10.84
CA LEU A 34 22.74 31.77 -10.21
C LEU A 34 22.90 33.05 -11.06
N HIS A 35 22.57 34.19 -10.48
CA HIS A 35 22.74 35.51 -11.12
C HIS A 35 23.86 36.27 -10.46
N ALA A 36 24.68 36.92 -11.28
CA ALA A 36 25.74 37.79 -10.83
C ALA A 36 25.53 39.20 -11.36
N SER A 37 25.98 40.21 -10.62
CA SER A 37 25.93 41.61 -11.07
C SER A 37 26.84 41.90 -12.25
N ASN A 38 27.89 41.10 -12.42
CA ASN A 38 28.89 41.21 -13.51
C ASN A 38 29.14 39.85 -14.15
N ASP A 39 29.78 39.85 -15.34
CA ASP A 39 30.23 38.61 -15.97
C ASP A 39 31.28 37.90 -15.10
N LEU A 40 31.05 36.69 -14.78
CA LEU A 40 31.91 35.86 -13.96
C LEU A 40 32.57 34.75 -14.76
N ASP A 41 33.80 34.42 -14.37
CA ASP A 41 34.44 33.18 -14.80
C ASP A 41 33.98 32.05 -13.89
N PHE A 42 33.31 31.09 -14.48
CA PHE A 42 32.64 29.98 -13.76
C PHE A 42 33.05 28.64 -14.35
N THR A 43 33.47 27.73 -13.48
CA THR A 43 33.79 26.34 -13.85
C THR A 43 33.09 25.37 -12.91
N CYS A 44 32.47 24.35 -13.45
CA CYS A 44 31.84 23.27 -12.66
C CYS A 44 32.40 21.92 -13.08
N GLN A 45 32.57 21.01 -12.11
CA GLN A 45 32.97 19.64 -12.37
C GLN A 45 32.14 18.68 -11.49
N LYS A 46 31.81 17.55 -12.07
CA LYS A 46 31.17 16.42 -11.35
C LYS A 46 32.26 15.58 -10.69
N ILE A 47 32.15 15.38 -9.38
CA ILE A 47 33.11 14.61 -8.59
C ILE A 47 32.35 13.47 -7.89
N THR A 48 32.91 12.26 -7.92
CA THR A 48 32.37 11.10 -7.21
C THR A 48 33.32 10.71 -6.09
N ILE A 49 32.83 10.75 -4.84
CA ILE A 49 33.58 10.31 -3.65
C ILE A 49 32.69 9.31 -2.90
N GLU A 50 33.20 8.11 -2.62
CA GLU A 50 32.50 7.04 -1.89
C GLU A 50 31.09 6.75 -2.46
N ASP A 51 30.98 6.60 -3.80
CA ASP A 51 29.75 6.39 -4.56
C ASP A 51 28.71 7.53 -4.46
N LYS A 52 29.07 8.68 -3.88
CA LYS A 52 28.23 9.87 -3.86
C LYS A 52 28.71 10.89 -4.88
N ILE A 53 27.78 11.31 -5.73
CA ILE A 53 28.01 12.35 -6.72
C ILE A 53 27.82 13.71 -6.07
N HIS A 54 28.77 14.63 -6.27
CA HIS A 54 28.61 16.04 -5.97
C HIS A 54 29.22 16.90 -7.08
N PHE A 55 28.79 18.14 -7.15
CA PHE A 55 29.28 19.08 -8.14
C PHE A 55 30.05 20.19 -7.44
N GLU A 56 31.29 20.40 -7.83
CA GLU A 56 32.10 21.53 -7.36
C GLU A 56 32.20 22.59 -8.46
N CYS A 57 31.72 23.76 -8.13
CA CYS A 57 31.75 24.92 -9.04
C CYS A 57 32.65 26.01 -8.46
N GLU A 58 33.61 26.46 -9.21
CA GLU A 58 34.50 27.55 -8.84
C GLU A 58 34.10 28.84 -9.58
N ILE A 59 34.00 29.94 -8.82
CA ILE A 59 33.66 31.28 -9.28
C ILE A 59 34.82 32.19 -8.93
N ILE A 60 35.48 32.80 -9.92
CA ILE A 60 36.62 33.68 -9.71
C ILE A 60 36.13 35.08 -9.39
N GLY A 61 36.51 35.62 -8.23
CA GLY A 61 36.19 36.97 -7.80
C GLY A 61 35.85 37.08 -6.31
N VAL A 62 35.54 38.28 -5.85
CA VAL A 62 35.17 38.57 -4.46
C VAL A 62 33.68 38.92 -4.39
N VAL A 63 32.95 38.23 -3.52
CA VAL A 63 31.50 38.46 -3.33
C VAL A 63 31.26 39.48 -2.24
N ASP A 64 30.43 40.46 -2.52
CA ASP A 64 30.08 41.55 -1.60
C ASP A 64 29.01 41.13 -0.58
N ASN A 65 28.11 40.27 -0.97
CA ASN A 65 27.01 39.84 -0.09
C ASN A 65 27.37 38.61 0.76
N LYS A 66 26.61 38.40 1.84
CA LYS A 66 26.76 37.20 2.69
C LYS A 66 26.12 36.02 2.00
N LEU A 67 26.96 35.09 1.53
CA LEU A 67 26.50 33.76 1.11
C LEU A 67 26.46 32.84 2.33
N SER A 68 25.38 32.14 2.51
CA SER A 68 25.20 31.10 3.56
C SER A 68 24.84 29.77 2.92
N ASP A 69 25.19 28.70 3.59
CA ASP A 69 24.76 27.35 3.20
C ASP A 69 23.24 27.24 3.19
N GLN A 70 22.70 26.55 2.21
CA GLN A 70 21.26 26.40 2.01
C GLN A 70 20.92 24.94 1.76
N SER A 71 19.77 24.51 2.28
CA SER A 71 19.26 23.15 2.11
C SER A 71 17.92 23.17 1.38
N PHE A 72 17.86 22.45 0.27
CA PHE A 72 16.68 22.31 -0.58
C PHE A 72 16.22 20.84 -0.57
N THR A 73 15.04 20.59 -1.09
CA THR A 73 14.49 19.22 -1.15
C THR A 73 15.33 18.30 -2.03
N ALA A 74 15.85 18.80 -3.15
CA ALA A 74 16.59 18.00 -4.13
C ALA A 74 18.12 18.03 -3.92
N PHE A 75 18.68 19.04 -3.27
CA PHE A 75 20.11 19.21 -3.08
C PHE A 75 20.44 20.15 -1.93
N ASP A 76 21.66 20.08 -1.41
CA ASP A 76 22.22 21.05 -0.48
C ASP A 76 23.30 21.88 -1.19
N LEU A 77 23.37 23.16 -0.87
CA LEU A 77 24.39 24.08 -1.31
C LEU A 77 25.29 24.47 -0.16
N LYS A 78 26.61 24.37 -0.38
CA LYS A 78 27.63 24.86 0.54
C LYS A 78 28.56 25.85 -0.18
N PHE A 79 28.93 26.93 0.49
CA PHE A 79 29.81 27.94 -0.03
C PHE A 79 31.10 28.00 0.78
N ILE A 80 32.25 27.82 0.11
CA ILE A 80 33.56 27.97 0.71
C ILE A 80 34.19 29.22 0.09
N LYS A 81 34.48 30.25 0.93
CA LYS A 81 35.12 31.51 0.48
C LYS A 81 36.63 31.39 0.56
N GLU A 82 37.29 31.61 -0.53
CA GLU A 82 38.76 31.77 -0.62
C GLU A 82 39.10 33.20 -1.02
N PRO A 83 40.36 33.69 -0.85
CA PRO A 83 40.69 35.11 -1.02
C PRO A 83 40.38 35.71 -2.39
N GLN A 84 40.31 34.91 -3.45
CA GLN A 84 40.09 35.36 -4.82
C GLN A 84 39.07 34.50 -5.59
N LYS A 85 38.46 33.53 -4.94
CA LYS A 85 37.44 32.65 -5.54
C LYS A 85 36.45 32.15 -4.51
N ILE A 86 35.29 31.73 -4.98
CA ILE A 86 34.28 31.07 -4.21
C ILE A 86 34.10 29.67 -4.77
N LYS A 87 34.08 28.69 -3.90
CA LYS A 87 33.70 27.33 -4.22
C LYS A 87 32.25 27.08 -3.80
N MET A 88 31.42 26.76 -4.76
CA MET A 88 30.03 26.33 -4.52
C MET A 88 29.98 24.82 -4.67
N ILE A 89 29.60 24.13 -3.61
CA ILE A 89 29.46 22.68 -3.61
C ILE A 89 27.99 22.35 -3.59
N ILE A 90 27.53 21.61 -4.60
CA ILE A 90 26.16 21.14 -4.74
C ILE A 90 26.14 19.65 -4.40
N LEU A 91 25.41 19.28 -3.35
CA LEU A 91 25.26 17.91 -2.86
C LEU A 91 23.85 17.41 -3.19
N PRO A 92 23.67 16.61 -4.23
CA PRO A 92 22.36 16.03 -4.55
C PRO A 92 21.87 15.08 -3.45
N LYS A 93 20.58 15.12 -3.13
CA LYS A 93 19.91 14.24 -2.18
C LYS A 93 19.27 13.01 -2.84
N MET A 94 19.24 13.01 -4.16
CA MET A 94 18.73 11.91 -4.99
C MET A 94 19.64 11.77 -6.22
N SER A 95 19.47 10.68 -6.97
CA SER A 95 20.18 10.53 -8.25
C SER A 95 19.69 11.59 -9.22
N VAL A 96 20.53 12.52 -9.62
CA VAL A 96 20.15 13.65 -10.50
C VAL A 96 21.24 13.93 -11.54
N ARG A 97 20.82 14.47 -12.67
CA ARG A 97 21.72 15.02 -13.70
C ARG A 97 21.75 16.52 -13.59
N MET A 98 22.89 17.13 -13.85
CA MET A 98 23.07 18.57 -13.84
C MET A 98 23.45 19.07 -15.24
N PHE A 99 22.76 20.09 -15.70
CA PHE A 99 23.01 20.75 -16.96
C PHE A 99 23.34 22.23 -16.72
N ASP A 100 24.38 22.73 -17.38
CA ASP A 100 24.65 24.15 -17.44
C ASP A 100 24.06 24.70 -18.75
N LEU A 101 23.03 25.52 -18.62
CA LEU A 101 22.32 26.12 -19.75
C LEU A 101 22.80 27.53 -20.09
N SER A 102 23.93 28.01 -19.50
CA SER A 102 24.39 29.40 -19.64
C SER A 102 24.82 29.76 -21.07
N GLN A 103 25.22 28.79 -21.88
CA GLN A 103 25.77 29.07 -23.23
C GLN A 103 24.92 28.54 -24.38
N ASN A 104 24.07 27.57 -24.18
CA ASN A 104 23.22 27.05 -25.25
C ASN A 104 22.02 26.31 -24.68
N ILE A 105 20.85 26.89 -24.82
CA ILE A 105 19.55 26.31 -24.38
C ILE A 105 19.27 24.94 -25.06
N TYR A 106 19.98 24.64 -26.16
CA TYR A 106 19.81 23.39 -26.92
C TYR A 106 20.98 22.40 -26.77
N ALA A 107 21.95 22.66 -25.88
CA ALA A 107 23.09 21.78 -25.70
C ALA A 107 22.78 20.67 -24.70
N ASP A 108 22.50 19.47 -25.20
CA ASP A 108 22.32 18.20 -24.43
C ASP A 108 23.63 17.71 -23.80
N LYS A 109 24.48 18.57 -23.29
CA LYS A 109 25.70 18.11 -22.62
C LYS A 109 25.55 18.14 -21.12
N GLU A 110 25.41 16.93 -20.55
CA GLU A 110 25.62 16.70 -19.13
C GLU A 110 27.01 17.22 -18.70
N LEU A 111 27.08 17.83 -17.54
CA LEU A 111 28.34 18.38 -16.96
C LEU A 111 29.26 17.21 -16.57
N ASN A 112 30.05 16.74 -17.54
CA ASN A 112 31.05 15.67 -17.33
C ASN A 112 32.48 16.17 -17.31
N SER A 113 32.73 17.43 -17.69
CA SER A 113 34.07 18.01 -17.76
C SER A 113 34.07 19.50 -17.42
N SER A 114 35.14 19.97 -16.78
CA SER A 114 35.35 21.40 -16.49
C SER A 114 35.48 22.21 -17.76
N SER A 115 34.52 23.07 -18.00
CA SER A 115 34.62 24.13 -19.03
C SER A 115 34.50 25.50 -18.37
N MET A 116 35.35 26.44 -18.72
CA MET A 116 35.30 27.81 -18.21
C MET A 116 34.30 28.59 -19.05
N HIS A 117 33.32 29.19 -18.42
CA HIS A 117 32.30 30.00 -19.07
C HIS A 117 32.29 31.40 -18.46
N LYS A 118 32.06 32.41 -19.28
CA LYS A 118 31.92 33.80 -18.86
C LYS A 118 30.49 34.24 -19.06
N SER A 119 29.73 34.43 -17.98
CA SER A 119 28.33 34.82 -18.03
C SER A 119 27.88 35.51 -16.74
N LYS A 120 26.78 36.26 -16.83
CA LYS A 120 26.06 36.81 -15.66
C LYS A 120 25.04 35.86 -15.05
N SER A 121 24.66 34.80 -15.76
CA SER A 121 23.61 33.90 -15.33
C SER A 121 23.96 32.46 -15.66
N PHE A 122 23.91 31.61 -14.66
CA PHE A 122 24.16 30.16 -14.76
C PHE A 122 22.93 29.43 -14.28
N THR A 123 22.45 28.52 -15.11
CA THR A 123 21.26 27.73 -14.80
C THR A 123 21.62 26.25 -14.63
N PHE A 124 21.20 25.65 -13.55
CA PHE A 124 21.37 24.24 -13.24
C PHE A 124 20.00 23.57 -13.16
N ILE A 125 19.82 22.49 -13.89
CA ILE A 125 18.60 21.67 -13.84
C ILE A 125 18.97 20.31 -13.28
N PHE A 126 18.26 19.89 -12.22
CA PHE A 126 18.41 18.60 -11.58
C PHE A 126 17.24 17.74 -12.00
N THR A 127 17.50 16.75 -12.83
CA THR A 127 16.51 15.76 -13.27
C THR A 127 16.76 14.45 -12.53
N PRO A 128 15.72 13.79 -11.97
CA PRO A 128 15.90 12.45 -11.45
C PRO A 128 16.50 11.55 -12.52
N GLU A 129 17.55 10.80 -12.21
CA GLU A 129 17.94 9.69 -13.06
C GLU A 129 16.73 8.75 -13.13
N LEU A 130 16.16 8.59 -14.30
CA LEU A 130 15.26 7.51 -14.56
C LEU A 130 16.07 6.25 -14.30
N GLU A 131 15.72 5.48 -13.25
CA GLU A 131 16.24 4.13 -13.12
C GLU A 131 16.08 3.48 -14.49
N HIS A 132 17.17 2.98 -15.06
CA HIS A 132 17.12 2.24 -16.31
C HIS A 132 16.05 1.16 -16.10
N VAL A 133 14.91 1.32 -16.75
CA VAL A 133 13.95 0.26 -16.91
C VAL A 133 14.76 -0.87 -17.49
N LYS A 134 14.97 -1.93 -16.70
CA LYS A 134 15.69 -3.12 -17.16
C LYS A 134 15.08 -3.48 -18.49
N ASP A 135 15.91 -3.56 -19.52
CA ASP A 135 15.52 -3.93 -20.86
C ASP A 135 14.57 -5.13 -20.78
N TYR A 136 13.30 -4.87 -21.04
CA TYR A 136 12.36 -5.94 -21.29
C TYR A 136 12.64 -6.41 -22.72
N ASP A 137 13.36 -7.51 -22.83
CA ASP A 137 13.50 -8.27 -24.08
C ASP A 137 12.08 -8.51 -24.65
N GLY A 138 11.73 -7.78 -25.69
CA GLY A 138 10.54 -8.11 -26.46
C GLY A 138 9.69 -6.97 -27.03
N LEU A 139 9.99 -5.69 -26.78
CA LEU A 139 9.28 -4.61 -27.44
C LEU A 139 10.27 -3.64 -28.10
N ASP A 140 10.53 -3.87 -29.37
CA ASP A 140 11.29 -3.01 -30.26
C ASP A 140 10.49 -1.75 -30.60
N PHE A 141 10.23 -0.92 -29.60
CA PHE A 141 9.69 0.41 -29.80
C PHE A 141 10.80 1.43 -29.62
N ASN A 142 11.32 1.91 -30.73
CA ASN A 142 12.07 3.16 -30.79
C ASN A 142 11.09 4.29 -30.46
N ILE A 143 10.83 4.52 -29.16
CA ILE A 143 10.05 5.68 -28.71
C ILE A 143 11.02 6.86 -28.72
N ASN A 144 11.05 7.60 -29.81
CA ASN A 144 11.54 8.95 -29.82
C ASN A 144 10.55 9.79 -29.00
N PHE A 145 10.84 9.99 -27.73
CA PHE A 145 10.10 10.97 -26.93
C PHE A 145 10.27 12.34 -27.60
N PRO A 146 9.17 13.03 -27.97
CA PRO A 146 9.30 14.41 -28.40
C PRO A 146 9.98 15.16 -27.23
N TYR A 147 10.95 15.98 -27.58
CA TYR A 147 11.71 16.82 -26.65
C TYR A 147 10.81 17.33 -25.52
N GLU A 148 11.14 16.96 -24.27
CA GLU A 148 10.54 17.64 -23.13
C GLU A 148 10.84 19.12 -23.32
N SER A 149 9.81 19.94 -23.42
CA SER A 149 9.98 21.39 -23.45
C SER A 149 10.69 21.76 -22.16
N LEU A 150 11.90 22.27 -22.27
CA LEU A 150 12.65 22.78 -21.13
C LEU A 150 11.75 23.74 -20.34
N PRO A 151 11.70 23.63 -19.01
CA PRO A 151 10.89 24.54 -18.22
C PRO A 151 11.34 25.96 -18.49
N TYR A 152 10.38 26.85 -18.74
CA TYR A 152 10.65 28.27 -18.93
C TYR A 152 11.24 28.86 -17.65
N VAL A 153 12.54 29.12 -17.64
CA VAL A 153 13.27 29.66 -16.49
C VAL A 153 13.44 31.16 -16.66
N GLY A 154 12.38 31.91 -16.43
CA GLY A 154 12.38 33.36 -16.54
C GLY A 154 12.22 33.90 -17.99
N ALA A 155 11.86 35.15 -18.13
CA ALA A 155 11.83 35.82 -19.42
C ALA A 155 13.25 36.20 -19.81
N LEU A 156 13.69 35.82 -21.02
CA LEU A 156 14.87 36.39 -21.66
C LEU A 156 14.43 37.55 -22.57
N ASP A 157 15.21 38.62 -22.63
CA ASP A 157 14.97 39.66 -23.59
C ASP A 157 15.43 39.24 -25.00
N LEU A 158 15.27 40.12 -26.00
CA LEU A 158 15.68 39.85 -27.38
C LEU A 158 17.19 39.60 -27.55
N ASN A 159 18.00 39.92 -26.55
CA ASN A 159 19.46 39.70 -26.53
C ASN A 159 19.83 38.43 -25.75
N SER A 160 18.84 37.65 -25.32
CA SER A 160 19.01 36.47 -24.46
C SER A 160 19.50 36.81 -23.03
N ASP A 161 19.37 38.06 -22.59
CA ASP A 161 19.64 38.44 -21.21
C ASP A 161 18.42 38.16 -20.31
N PRO A 162 18.63 37.72 -19.07
CA PRO A 162 17.54 37.51 -18.12
C PRO A 162 16.77 38.81 -17.86
N VAL A 163 15.48 38.84 -18.17
CA VAL A 163 14.64 39.95 -17.76
C VAL A 163 14.54 39.90 -16.24
N ILE A 164 15.16 40.86 -15.57
CA ILE A 164 14.97 41.07 -14.12
C ILE A 164 13.54 41.57 -13.95
N ILE A 165 12.60 40.64 -13.81
CA ILE A 165 11.25 40.97 -13.35
C ILE A 165 11.41 41.27 -11.86
N PRO A 166 11.20 42.56 -11.42
CA PRO A 166 11.19 42.82 -9.99
C PRO A 166 10.19 41.80 -9.37
N GLN A 167 10.57 41.13 -8.28
CA GLN A 167 9.73 40.15 -7.60
C GLN A 167 8.41 40.84 -7.22
N SER A 168 7.48 40.80 -8.15
CA SER A 168 6.16 41.41 -7.90
C SER A 168 5.42 40.51 -6.90
N ALA A 169 4.65 41.12 -6.01
CA ALA A 169 3.94 40.41 -4.97
C ALA A 169 2.94 39.38 -5.51
N ASP A 170 2.54 39.50 -6.77
CA ASP A 170 1.66 38.55 -7.47
C ASP A 170 2.40 37.25 -7.85
N ILE A 171 3.68 37.31 -8.24
CA ILE A 171 4.50 36.11 -8.48
C ILE A 171 4.62 35.28 -7.21
N ASN A 172 4.98 35.93 -6.09
CA ASN A 172 5.10 35.24 -4.80
C ASN A 172 3.76 34.62 -4.36
N THR A 173 2.66 35.32 -4.65
CA THR A 173 1.32 34.83 -4.37
C THR A 173 0.98 33.62 -5.24
N TYR A 174 1.29 33.65 -6.53
CA TYR A 174 1.12 32.52 -7.44
C TYR A 174 1.89 31.29 -6.96
N LEU A 175 3.17 31.45 -6.62
CA LEU A 175 4.01 30.34 -6.13
C LEU A 175 3.48 29.74 -4.83
N ARG A 176 2.96 30.59 -3.93
CA ARG A 176 2.33 30.13 -2.69
C ARG A 176 1.06 29.32 -2.98
N ILE A 177 0.17 29.84 -3.84
CA ILE A 177 -1.06 29.13 -4.25
C ILE A 177 -0.73 27.76 -4.84
N LYS A 178 0.25 27.70 -5.74
CA LYS A 178 0.73 26.45 -6.35
C LYS A 178 1.24 25.48 -5.28
N ASN A 179 2.08 25.94 -4.37
CA ASN A 179 2.64 25.11 -3.30
C ASN A 179 1.56 24.57 -2.34
N GLU A 180 0.55 25.38 -2.00
CA GLU A 180 -0.57 24.92 -1.18
C GLU A 180 -1.45 23.92 -1.95
N TYR A 181 -1.60 24.08 -3.25
CA TYR A 181 -2.29 23.10 -4.10
C TYR A 181 -1.55 21.75 -4.13
N ASP A 182 -0.24 21.78 -4.31
CA ASP A 182 0.62 20.59 -4.33
C ASP A 182 0.61 19.83 -2.98
N LYS A 183 0.36 20.55 -1.87
CA LYS A 183 0.13 19.97 -0.53
C LYS A 183 -1.31 19.48 -0.30
N ALA A 184 -2.17 19.56 -1.30
CA ALA A 184 -3.61 19.26 -1.20
C ALA A 184 -4.38 20.14 -0.20
N ASN A 185 -3.87 21.32 0.16
CA ASN A 185 -4.54 22.28 1.03
C ASN A 185 -5.56 23.15 0.24
N TYR A 186 -6.54 22.49 -0.36
CA TYR A 186 -7.45 23.10 -1.33
C TYR A 186 -8.28 24.25 -0.77
N THR A 187 -8.69 24.19 0.48
CA THR A 187 -9.44 25.27 1.14
C THR A 187 -8.61 26.55 1.19
N GLN A 188 -7.33 26.45 1.55
CA GLN A 188 -6.42 27.60 1.57
C GLN A 188 -6.16 28.13 0.16
N VAL A 189 -6.03 27.25 -0.84
CA VAL A 189 -5.89 27.64 -2.26
C VAL A 189 -7.08 28.48 -2.72
N VAL A 190 -8.30 28.09 -2.41
CA VAL A 190 -9.51 28.87 -2.79
C VAL A 190 -9.48 30.26 -2.19
N ILE A 191 -9.11 30.38 -0.91
CA ILE A 191 -9.03 31.68 -0.20
C ILE A 191 -7.93 32.54 -0.80
N ASP A 192 -6.73 32.01 -0.96
CA ASP A 192 -5.58 32.75 -1.46
C ASP A 192 -5.74 33.18 -2.93
N ALA A 193 -6.29 32.29 -3.76
CA ALA A 193 -6.60 32.60 -5.16
C ALA A 193 -7.68 33.67 -5.28
N GLN A 194 -8.75 33.62 -4.47
CA GLN A 194 -9.77 34.66 -4.47
C GLN A 194 -9.20 36.02 -4.03
N ASN A 195 -8.34 36.05 -3.01
CA ASN A 195 -7.66 37.26 -2.57
C ASN A 195 -6.73 37.83 -3.66
N ALA A 196 -6.02 36.93 -4.38
CA ALA A 196 -5.14 37.31 -5.49
C ALA A 196 -5.94 37.93 -6.65
N ILE A 197 -7.05 37.32 -7.06
CA ILE A 197 -7.96 37.83 -8.10
C ILE A 197 -8.46 39.24 -7.76
N ASN A 198 -8.83 39.47 -6.49
CA ASN A 198 -9.33 40.76 -6.06
C ASN A 198 -8.22 41.83 -6.01
N ARG A 199 -7.01 41.45 -5.58
CA ARG A 199 -5.89 42.36 -5.32
C ARG A 199 -5.10 42.71 -6.56
N TYR A 200 -4.89 41.74 -7.47
CA TYR A 200 -3.97 41.87 -8.61
C TYR A 200 -4.69 41.85 -9.96
N ARG A 201 -5.69 42.72 -10.13
CA ARG A 201 -6.59 42.73 -11.31
C ARG A 201 -5.88 42.85 -12.67
N GLY A 202 -4.67 43.36 -12.71
CA GLY A 202 -3.85 43.52 -13.93
C GLY A 202 -2.68 42.54 -14.02
N SER A 203 -2.63 41.51 -13.16
CA SER A 203 -1.57 40.53 -13.15
C SER A 203 -1.63 39.63 -14.38
N ILE A 204 -0.44 39.30 -14.91
CA ILE A 204 -0.27 38.30 -15.98
C ILE A 204 -0.67 36.89 -15.53
N PHE A 205 -0.75 36.65 -14.21
CA PHE A 205 -1.15 35.38 -13.61
C PHE A 205 -2.68 35.28 -13.32
N MET A 206 -3.48 36.18 -13.87
CA MET A 206 -4.92 36.20 -13.61
C MET A 206 -5.59 34.89 -14.06
N ASN A 207 -5.19 34.34 -15.23
CA ASN A 207 -5.66 33.04 -15.72
C ASN A 207 -5.33 31.93 -14.71
N GLU A 208 -4.11 31.91 -14.17
CA GLU A 208 -3.64 30.89 -13.23
C GLU A 208 -4.36 31.01 -11.86
N PHE A 209 -4.56 32.22 -11.34
CA PHE A 209 -5.29 32.41 -10.08
C PHE A 209 -6.71 31.84 -10.15
N ILE A 210 -7.43 32.13 -11.23
CA ILE A 210 -8.79 31.61 -11.44
C ILE A 210 -8.73 30.09 -11.65
N LEU A 211 -7.77 29.60 -12.44
CA LEU A 211 -7.61 28.18 -12.72
C LEU A 211 -7.32 27.36 -11.44
N TYR A 212 -6.38 27.79 -10.60
CA TYR A 212 -6.08 27.12 -9.34
C TYR A 212 -7.26 27.15 -8.38
N LYS A 213 -8.04 28.24 -8.36
CA LYS A 213 -9.29 28.29 -7.60
C LYS A 213 -10.28 27.23 -8.08
N LEU A 214 -10.53 27.15 -9.39
CA LEU A 214 -11.44 26.16 -10.01
C LEU A 214 -10.97 24.73 -9.76
N ARG A 215 -9.66 24.47 -9.91
CA ARG A 215 -9.03 23.17 -9.59
C ARG A 215 -9.30 22.78 -8.14
N ALA A 216 -9.00 23.66 -7.20
CA ALA A 216 -9.17 23.40 -5.77
C ALA A 216 -10.65 23.18 -5.39
N GLN A 217 -11.56 23.98 -5.90
CA GLN A 217 -13.01 23.78 -5.71
C GLN A 217 -13.46 22.43 -6.28
N SER A 218 -13.01 22.06 -7.48
CA SER A 218 -13.31 20.78 -8.09
C SER A 218 -12.81 19.60 -7.23
N GLN A 219 -11.62 19.71 -6.61
CA GLN A 219 -11.10 18.69 -5.70
C GLN A 219 -11.92 18.59 -4.42
N ILE A 220 -12.26 19.71 -3.78
CA ILE A 220 -13.11 19.75 -2.56
C ILE A 220 -14.42 19.02 -2.83
N TYR A 221 -15.13 19.37 -3.91
CA TYR A 221 -16.44 18.79 -4.23
C TYR A 221 -16.38 17.34 -4.72
N THR A 222 -15.19 16.88 -5.10
CA THR A 222 -14.97 15.48 -5.43
C THR A 222 -14.75 14.65 -4.18
N GLN A 223 -13.95 15.17 -3.26
CA GLN A 223 -13.62 14.49 -2.00
C GLN A 223 -14.79 14.46 -1.03
N ASP A 224 -15.53 15.54 -0.96
CA ASP A 224 -16.71 15.66 -0.09
C ASP A 224 -17.97 16.13 -0.86
N PRO A 225 -18.80 15.17 -1.32
CA PRO A 225 -20.06 15.49 -1.98
C PRO A 225 -21.05 16.31 -1.13
N SER A 226 -20.93 16.30 0.20
CA SER A 226 -21.81 17.08 1.08
C SER A 226 -21.58 18.58 0.97
N MET A 227 -20.42 18.98 0.48
CA MET A 227 -20.04 20.38 0.24
C MET A 227 -20.60 20.96 -1.08
N ARG A 228 -21.37 20.17 -1.85
CA ARG A 228 -21.94 20.56 -3.14
C ARG A 228 -23.20 21.41 -2.97
N ASP A 229 -23.01 22.67 -2.56
CA ASP A 229 -24.10 23.65 -2.57
C ASP A 229 -24.39 24.11 -3.99
N GLN A 230 -25.68 24.14 -4.38
CA GLN A 230 -26.10 24.48 -5.75
C GLN A 230 -25.61 25.85 -6.17
N GLN A 231 -25.74 26.87 -5.31
CA GLN A 231 -25.35 28.25 -5.65
C GLN A 231 -23.83 28.36 -5.86
N VAL A 232 -23.06 27.60 -5.09
CA VAL A 232 -21.60 27.57 -5.21
C VAL A 232 -21.19 26.89 -6.52
N LEU A 233 -21.84 25.80 -6.89
CA LEU A 233 -21.58 25.10 -8.16
C LEU A 233 -21.96 25.97 -9.37
N GLU A 234 -23.12 26.66 -9.34
CA GLU A 234 -23.53 27.60 -10.39
C GLU A 234 -22.53 28.75 -10.56
N LYS A 235 -22.05 29.32 -9.45
CA LYS A 235 -21.00 30.35 -9.49
C LYS A 235 -19.69 29.85 -10.06
N MET A 236 -19.31 28.61 -9.76
CA MET A 236 -18.11 27.97 -10.32
C MET A 236 -18.23 27.81 -11.83
N ILE A 237 -19.42 27.45 -12.34
CA ILE A 237 -19.69 27.40 -13.77
C ILE A 237 -19.54 28.78 -14.42
N ASP A 238 -20.09 29.83 -13.81
CA ASP A 238 -20.01 31.20 -14.35
C ASP A 238 -18.56 31.69 -14.40
N GLU A 239 -17.76 31.40 -13.37
CA GLU A 239 -16.32 31.70 -13.34
C GLU A 239 -15.56 30.93 -14.44
N ALA A 240 -15.85 29.65 -14.61
CA ALA A 240 -15.23 28.83 -15.66
C ALA A 240 -15.64 29.30 -17.07
N LYS A 241 -16.92 29.66 -17.30
CA LYS A 241 -17.39 30.23 -18.57
C LYS A 241 -16.66 31.55 -18.87
N ASN A 242 -16.51 32.42 -17.88
CA ASN A 242 -15.79 33.68 -18.04
C ASN A 242 -14.32 33.47 -18.34
N TRP A 243 -13.67 32.50 -17.67
CA TRP A 243 -12.31 32.10 -17.96
C TRP A 243 -12.15 31.63 -19.39
N ASN A 244 -13.02 30.71 -19.86
CA ASN A 244 -13.01 30.19 -21.22
C ASN A 244 -13.21 31.28 -22.29
N ARG A 245 -14.03 32.31 -22.01
CA ARG A 245 -14.21 33.43 -22.93
C ARG A 245 -12.99 34.33 -23.01
N THR A 246 -12.28 34.50 -21.89
CA THR A 246 -11.15 35.42 -21.79
C THR A 246 -9.85 34.78 -22.25
N PHE A 247 -9.68 33.49 -22.02
CA PHE A 247 -8.42 32.77 -22.24
C PHE A 247 -8.58 31.58 -23.23
N THR A 248 -9.25 31.84 -24.34
CA THR A 248 -9.61 30.80 -25.35
C THR A 248 -8.42 30.04 -25.93
N SER A 249 -7.23 30.67 -25.97
CA SER A 249 -5.99 30.07 -26.50
C SER A 249 -5.09 29.48 -25.42
N ASP A 250 -5.56 29.44 -24.16
CA ASP A 250 -4.76 28.86 -23.08
C ASP A 250 -4.70 27.34 -23.20
N LYS A 251 -3.53 26.78 -22.94
CA LYS A 251 -3.30 25.32 -22.95
C LYS A 251 -4.21 24.54 -22.01
N ASN A 252 -4.70 25.21 -20.96
CA ASN A 252 -5.58 24.61 -19.94
C ASN A 252 -7.06 24.72 -20.31
N PHE A 253 -7.41 25.23 -21.51
CA PHE A 253 -8.80 25.33 -21.97
C PHE A 253 -9.58 24.01 -21.86
N PRO A 254 -9.03 22.85 -22.29
CA PRO A 254 -9.71 21.56 -22.13
C PRO A 254 -9.90 21.16 -20.66
N GLU A 255 -8.99 21.56 -19.76
CA GLU A 255 -9.11 21.30 -18.34
C GLU A 255 -10.30 22.04 -17.73
N VAL A 256 -10.44 23.34 -18.08
CA VAL A 256 -11.54 24.14 -17.57
C VAL A 256 -12.89 23.60 -18.09
N LEU A 257 -12.97 23.16 -19.34
CA LEU A 257 -14.16 22.48 -19.87
C LEU A 257 -14.47 21.17 -19.13
N HIS A 258 -13.44 20.40 -18.79
CA HIS A 258 -13.61 19.20 -17.97
C HIS A 258 -14.12 19.51 -16.56
N ILE A 259 -13.61 20.57 -15.92
CA ILE A 259 -14.11 21.04 -14.62
C ILE A 259 -15.60 21.47 -14.73
N MET A 260 -15.96 22.19 -15.81
CA MET A 260 -17.36 22.54 -16.09
C MET A 260 -18.24 21.30 -16.25
N LEU A 261 -17.80 20.33 -17.05
CA LEU A 261 -18.51 19.07 -17.26
C LEU A 261 -18.84 18.38 -15.93
N ARG A 262 -17.83 18.22 -15.06
CA ARG A 262 -18.01 17.60 -13.74
C ARG A 262 -19.00 18.40 -12.86
N THR A 263 -18.95 19.71 -12.97
CA THR A 263 -19.87 20.58 -12.24
C THR A 263 -21.31 20.42 -12.77
N TYR A 264 -21.51 20.34 -14.09
CA TYR A 264 -22.80 20.05 -14.70
C TYR A 264 -23.34 18.66 -14.35
N ILE A 265 -22.45 17.66 -14.26
CA ILE A 265 -22.81 16.31 -13.79
C ILE A 265 -23.31 16.37 -12.34
N ALA A 266 -22.62 17.12 -11.48
CA ALA A 266 -23.04 17.31 -10.08
C ALA A 266 -24.41 17.99 -9.96
N LEU A 267 -24.75 18.89 -10.88
CA LEU A 267 -26.04 19.57 -10.98
C LEU A 267 -27.09 18.78 -11.80
N SER A 268 -26.72 17.65 -12.38
CA SER A 268 -27.58 16.83 -13.26
C SER A 268 -28.13 17.61 -14.48
N GLN A 269 -27.38 18.56 -15.01
CA GLN A 269 -27.75 19.42 -16.14
C GLN A 269 -27.39 18.76 -17.48
N ARG A 270 -28.20 17.80 -17.92
CA ARG A 270 -27.92 16.93 -19.07
C ARG A 270 -27.59 17.67 -20.37
N ALA A 271 -28.33 18.69 -20.71
CA ALA A 271 -28.12 19.44 -21.95
C ALA A 271 -26.73 20.11 -21.97
N ASP A 272 -26.31 20.68 -20.85
CA ASP A 272 -25.00 21.34 -20.72
C ASP A 272 -23.87 20.31 -20.70
N ILE A 273 -24.10 19.13 -20.12
CA ILE A 273 -23.15 18.00 -20.17
C ILE A 273 -22.89 17.60 -21.63
N GLU A 274 -23.95 17.30 -22.41
CA GLU A 274 -23.84 16.87 -23.81
C GLU A 274 -23.18 17.96 -24.67
N TYR A 275 -23.54 19.23 -24.46
CA TYR A 275 -22.96 20.35 -25.18
C TYR A 275 -21.45 20.50 -24.87
N THR A 276 -21.06 20.44 -23.58
CA THR A 276 -19.66 20.53 -23.17
C THR A 276 -18.84 19.37 -23.74
N MET A 277 -19.40 18.15 -23.73
CA MET A 277 -18.76 16.98 -24.36
C MET A 277 -18.58 17.17 -25.86
N SER A 278 -19.56 17.77 -26.55
CA SER A 278 -19.44 18.02 -27.98
C SER A 278 -18.30 18.99 -28.32
N ILE A 279 -18.12 20.06 -27.51
CA ILE A 279 -16.98 20.99 -27.66
C ILE A 279 -15.65 20.24 -27.47
N LEU A 280 -15.50 19.50 -26.36
CA LEU A 280 -14.28 18.75 -26.07
C LEU A 280 -13.92 17.78 -27.20
N ASN A 281 -14.89 17.00 -27.68
CA ASN A 281 -14.67 16.02 -28.74
C ASN A 281 -14.32 16.65 -30.09
N ASN A 282 -14.90 17.80 -30.42
CA ASN A 282 -14.70 18.45 -31.73
C ASN A 282 -13.44 19.32 -31.76
N GLU A 283 -13.18 20.06 -30.68
CA GLU A 283 -12.10 21.04 -30.64
C GLU A 283 -10.78 20.49 -30.07
N GLN A 284 -10.88 19.53 -29.12
CA GLN A 284 -9.73 19.00 -28.37
C GLN A 284 -9.74 17.47 -28.23
N PRO A 285 -9.94 16.68 -29.32
CA PRO A 285 -10.20 15.23 -29.23
C PRO A 285 -9.04 14.45 -28.61
N ASN A 286 -7.81 14.91 -28.78
CA ASN A 286 -6.60 14.23 -28.30
C ASN A 286 -6.12 14.71 -26.91
N SER A 287 -6.82 15.68 -26.30
CA SER A 287 -6.43 16.18 -24.99
C SER A 287 -6.63 15.10 -23.91
N TYR A 288 -5.71 15.06 -22.95
CA TYR A 288 -5.86 14.25 -21.73
C TYR A 288 -7.20 14.54 -21.03
N PHE A 289 -7.57 15.81 -20.90
CA PHE A 289 -8.80 16.21 -20.23
C PHE A 289 -10.06 15.84 -21.00
N THR A 290 -9.99 15.75 -22.32
CA THR A 290 -11.11 15.24 -23.13
C THR A 290 -11.33 13.75 -22.87
N GLN A 291 -10.26 12.95 -22.83
CA GLN A 291 -10.39 11.53 -22.51
C GLN A 291 -10.90 11.32 -21.07
N LEU A 292 -10.41 12.14 -20.13
CA LEU A 292 -10.89 12.12 -18.76
C LEU A 292 -12.36 12.52 -18.65
N ALA A 293 -12.78 13.55 -19.40
CA ALA A 293 -14.18 13.99 -19.49
C ALA A 293 -15.09 12.90 -20.07
N ARG A 294 -14.61 12.15 -21.08
CA ARG A 294 -15.35 11.01 -21.64
C ARG A 294 -15.56 9.92 -20.59
N LEU A 295 -14.58 9.64 -19.73
CA LEU A 295 -14.73 8.69 -18.62
C LEU A 295 -15.74 9.18 -17.57
N ASP A 296 -15.67 10.46 -17.19
CA ASP A 296 -16.64 11.04 -16.24
C ASP A 296 -18.07 11.06 -16.84
N TYR A 297 -18.18 11.32 -18.13
CA TYR A 297 -19.44 11.23 -18.86
C TYR A 297 -19.99 9.80 -18.92
N ALA A 298 -19.14 8.83 -19.19
CA ALA A 298 -19.52 7.42 -19.19
C ALA A 298 -19.98 6.95 -17.80
N ASP A 299 -19.26 7.35 -16.74
CA ASP A 299 -19.67 7.09 -15.35
C ASP A 299 -21.05 7.72 -15.03
N TYR A 300 -21.36 8.88 -15.61
CA TYR A 300 -22.64 9.55 -15.44
C TYR A 300 -23.79 8.84 -16.15
N ILE A 301 -23.60 8.40 -17.41
CA ILE A 301 -24.66 7.76 -18.20
C ILE A 301 -24.86 6.27 -17.87
N TYR A 302 -23.87 5.61 -17.28
CA TYR A 302 -23.91 4.18 -16.95
C TYR A 302 -25.15 3.80 -16.11
N PRO A 303 -25.53 4.51 -15.04
CA PRO A 303 -26.73 4.23 -14.25
C PRO A 303 -28.03 4.71 -14.92
N LEU A 304 -27.96 5.51 -16.00
CA LEU A 304 -29.12 6.12 -16.65
C LEU A 304 -29.73 5.28 -17.78
N ASN A 305 -29.53 3.97 -17.75
CA ASN A 305 -30.00 3.04 -18.80
C ASN A 305 -29.27 3.20 -20.16
N GLU A 306 -28.11 3.82 -20.18
CA GLU A 306 -27.20 3.94 -21.33
C GLU A 306 -25.91 3.13 -21.11
N LYS A 307 -26.05 1.98 -20.47
CA LYS A 307 -24.95 1.14 -20.03
C LYS A 307 -24.05 0.70 -21.20
N GLU A 308 -24.64 0.28 -22.32
CA GLU A 308 -23.88 -0.16 -23.51
C GLU A 308 -22.99 0.97 -24.03
N ARG A 309 -23.56 2.17 -24.18
CA ARG A 309 -22.81 3.36 -24.63
C ARG A 309 -21.67 3.73 -23.67
N ALA A 310 -21.87 3.57 -22.35
CA ALA A 310 -20.83 3.81 -21.37
C ALA A 310 -19.70 2.79 -21.51
N ILE A 311 -20.02 1.51 -21.69
CA ILE A 311 -19.05 0.43 -21.91
C ILE A 311 -18.24 0.69 -23.18
N ASP A 312 -18.88 1.07 -24.29
CA ASP A 312 -18.19 1.41 -25.54
C ASP A 312 -17.14 2.53 -25.32
N ILE A 313 -17.47 3.53 -24.51
CA ILE A 313 -16.53 4.61 -24.17
C ILE A 313 -15.37 4.10 -23.32
N TYR A 314 -15.63 3.25 -22.32
CA TYR A 314 -14.57 2.66 -21.50
C TYR A 314 -13.63 1.79 -22.34
N GLU A 315 -14.18 0.95 -23.22
CA GLU A 315 -13.39 0.09 -24.11
C GLU A 315 -12.59 0.91 -25.11
N ASP A 316 -13.19 1.94 -25.73
CA ASP A 316 -12.49 2.83 -26.65
C ASP A 316 -11.28 3.49 -25.97
N ILE A 317 -11.44 4.03 -24.76
CA ILE A 317 -10.34 4.65 -24.03
C ILE A 317 -9.32 3.60 -23.59
N TYR A 318 -9.75 2.45 -23.07
CA TYR A 318 -8.86 1.40 -22.62
C TYR A 318 -7.92 0.91 -23.73
N PHE A 319 -8.43 0.69 -24.93
CA PHE A 319 -7.65 0.13 -26.03
C PHE A 319 -6.87 1.17 -26.85
N ASN A 320 -7.33 2.43 -26.87
CA ASN A 320 -6.78 3.44 -27.78
C ASN A 320 -5.95 4.52 -27.09
N THR A 321 -6.02 4.67 -25.74
CA THR A 321 -5.22 5.68 -25.06
C THR A 321 -3.76 5.25 -24.89
N LYS A 322 -2.85 6.22 -25.00
CA LYS A 322 -1.42 6.05 -24.67
C LYS A 322 -1.13 6.35 -23.20
N ASN A 323 -2.10 6.88 -22.47
CA ASN A 323 -1.93 7.25 -21.07
C ASN A 323 -2.37 6.10 -20.16
N LEU A 324 -1.41 5.54 -19.41
CA LEU A 324 -1.66 4.38 -18.54
C LEU A 324 -2.66 4.68 -17.40
N ASP A 325 -2.71 5.92 -16.90
CA ASP A 325 -3.68 6.29 -15.85
C ASP A 325 -5.12 6.30 -16.40
N LEU A 326 -5.32 6.82 -17.61
CA LEU A 326 -6.62 6.78 -18.27
C LEU A 326 -7.05 5.35 -18.63
N ALA A 327 -6.11 4.54 -19.13
CA ALA A 327 -6.37 3.13 -19.40
C ALA A 327 -6.76 2.38 -18.12
N ALA A 328 -6.02 2.59 -17.03
CA ALA A 328 -6.33 1.98 -15.74
C ALA A 328 -7.69 2.43 -15.20
N ARG A 329 -8.04 3.72 -15.32
CA ARG A 329 -9.35 4.22 -14.92
C ARG A 329 -10.50 3.62 -15.73
N ALA A 330 -10.34 3.52 -17.05
CA ALA A 330 -11.31 2.85 -17.92
C ALA A 330 -11.47 1.37 -17.53
N ALA A 331 -10.33 0.68 -17.31
CA ALA A 331 -10.31 -0.70 -16.85
C ALA A 331 -11.06 -0.88 -15.52
N MET A 332 -10.91 0.04 -14.56
CA MET A 332 -11.65 -0.05 -13.29
C MET A 332 -13.16 0.03 -13.47
N SER A 333 -13.65 0.86 -14.39
CA SER A 333 -15.09 0.92 -14.71
C SER A 333 -15.57 -0.38 -15.38
N LEU A 334 -14.79 -0.94 -16.31
CA LEU A 334 -15.06 -2.25 -16.91
C LEU A 334 -15.04 -3.38 -15.87
N ILE A 335 -14.09 -3.37 -14.93
CA ILE A 335 -14.03 -4.35 -13.82
C ILE A 335 -15.31 -4.31 -12.99
N LYS A 336 -15.81 -3.11 -12.64
CA LYS A 336 -17.06 -2.96 -11.89
C LYS A 336 -18.24 -3.58 -12.66
N ASP A 337 -18.29 -3.38 -13.99
CA ASP A 337 -19.31 -4.01 -14.84
C ASP A 337 -19.18 -5.54 -14.88
N TYR A 338 -17.97 -6.06 -15.05
CA TYR A 338 -17.73 -7.50 -15.04
C TYR A 338 -18.12 -8.15 -13.71
N LEU A 339 -17.80 -7.50 -12.57
CA LEU A 339 -18.21 -7.97 -11.24
C LEU A 339 -19.74 -7.97 -11.10
N ALA A 340 -20.41 -6.89 -11.54
CA ALA A 340 -21.87 -6.80 -11.51
C ALA A 340 -22.56 -7.88 -12.36
N ASN A 341 -21.92 -8.33 -13.45
CA ASN A 341 -22.39 -9.40 -14.31
C ASN A 341 -21.84 -10.79 -13.93
N ASN A 342 -21.21 -10.92 -12.75
CA ASN A 342 -20.61 -12.15 -12.23
C ASN A 342 -19.51 -12.77 -13.13
N GLN A 343 -18.84 -11.95 -13.95
CA GLN A 343 -17.72 -12.35 -14.82
C GLN A 343 -16.38 -12.17 -14.07
N ILE A 344 -16.20 -12.90 -12.98
CA ILE A 344 -15.11 -12.70 -12.02
C ILE A 344 -13.74 -12.86 -12.69
N ASP A 345 -13.55 -13.89 -13.52
CA ASP A 345 -12.25 -14.17 -14.16
C ASP A 345 -11.77 -13.01 -15.03
N LYS A 346 -12.69 -12.38 -15.78
CA LYS A 346 -12.35 -11.19 -16.56
C LYS A 346 -11.97 -10.01 -15.65
N ALA A 347 -12.75 -9.77 -14.60
CA ALA A 347 -12.46 -8.72 -13.64
C ALA A 347 -11.05 -8.89 -13.05
N VAL A 348 -10.69 -10.10 -12.62
CA VAL A 348 -9.36 -10.44 -12.09
C VAL A 348 -8.26 -10.21 -13.13
N GLN A 349 -8.49 -10.60 -14.39
CA GLN A 349 -7.52 -10.40 -15.46
C GLN A 349 -7.22 -8.90 -15.68
N TYR A 350 -8.23 -8.04 -15.66
CA TYR A 350 -8.04 -6.60 -15.81
C TYR A 350 -7.29 -5.99 -14.62
N VAL A 351 -7.58 -6.41 -13.38
CA VAL A 351 -6.82 -5.96 -12.20
C VAL A 351 -5.35 -6.35 -12.32
N ASN A 352 -5.07 -7.61 -12.67
CA ASN A 352 -3.70 -8.08 -12.86
C ASN A 352 -2.96 -7.30 -13.96
N THR A 353 -3.70 -6.88 -15.00
CA THR A 353 -3.13 -6.03 -16.07
C THR A 353 -2.77 -4.65 -15.53
N ILE A 354 -3.62 -4.03 -14.70
CA ILE A 354 -3.32 -2.74 -14.06
C ILE A 354 -2.10 -2.87 -13.15
N LEU A 355 -2.08 -3.88 -12.27
CA LEU A 355 -0.96 -4.12 -11.33
C LEU A 355 0.38 -4.29 -12.06
N LYS A 356 0.36 -4.94 -13.22
CA LYS A 356 1.57 -5.17 -14.02
C LYS A 356 2.00 -3.94 -14.82
N ALA A 357 1.05 -3.22 -15.45
CA ALA A 357 1.34 -2.14 -16.36
C ALA A 357 1.48 -0.77 -15.67
N ASN A 358 0.77 -0.54 -14.57
CA ASN A 358 0.76 0.72 -13.83
C ASN A 358 0.60 0.47 -12.32
N PRO A 359 1.62 -0.09 -11.64
CA PRO A 359 1.53 -0.46 -10.22
C PRO A 359 1.28 0.73 -9.29
N GLU A 360 1.62 1.96 -9.71
CA GLU A 360 1.38 3.17 -8.91
C GLU A 360 -0.06 3.71 -9.04
N TYR A 361 -0.91 3.07 -9.86
CA TYR A 361 -2.27 3.60 -10.11
C TYR A 361 -3.18 3.47 -8.88
N PHE A 362 -3.20 2.32 -8.21
CA PHE A 362 -4.06 2.10 -7.05
C PHE A 362 -3.77 3.08 -5.89
N PRO A 363 -2.51 3.32 -5.50
CA PRO A 363 -2.19 4.37 -4.54
C PRO A 363 -2.56 5.78 -5.01
N LYS A 364 -2.51 6.06 -6.30
CA LYS A 364 -2.77 7.38 -6.87
C LYS A 364 -4.26 7.73 -6.88
N ASP A 365 -5.14 6.75 -7.15
CA ASP A 365 -6.60 6.89 -7.09
C ASP A 365 -7.18 6.07 -5.92
N MET A 366 -6.78 6.43 -4.70
CA MET A 366 -7.14 5.69 -3.49
C MET A 366 -8.65 5.49 -3.33
N PHE A 367 -9.46 6.50 -3.66
CA PHE A 367 -10.91 6.42 -3.47
C PHE A 367 -11.51 5.26 -4.29
N ARG A 368 -11.28 5.26 -5.63
CA ARG A 368 -11.82 4.21 -6.50
C ARG A 368 -11.20 2.85 -6.23
N SER A 369 -9.93 2.84 -5.83
CA SER A 369 -9.20 1.60 -5.51
C SER A 369 -9.78 0.91 -4.27
N LEU A 370 -10.08 1.67 -3.22
CA LEU A 370 -10.72 1.13 -2.01
C LEU A 370 -12.15 0.61 -2.29
N GLU A 371 -12.92 1.32 -3.12
CA GLU A 371 -14.23 0.81 -3.56
C GLU A 371 -14.08 -0.51 -4.32
N LEU A 372 -13.09 -0.60 -5.22
CA LEU A 372 -12.84 -1.80 -6.00
C LEU A 372 -12.41 -2.98 -5.11
N ALA A 373 -11.49 -2.75 -4.17
CA ALA A 373 -11.07 -3.76 -3.21
C ALA A 373 -12.26 -4.31 -2.42
N LYS A 374 -13.16 -3.42 -1.96
CA LYS A 374 -14.39 -3.81 -1.26
C LYS A 374 -15.32 -4.67 -2.14
N LEU A 375 -15.45 -4.34 -3.43
CA LEU A 375 -16.25 -5.15 -4.36
C LEU A 375 -15.65 -6.55 -4.54
N PHE A 376 -14.33 -6.68 -4.72
CA PHE A 376 -13.69 -7.99 -4.80
C PHE A 376 -13.85 -8.79 -3.50
N ASN A 377 -13.79 -8.13 -2.34
CA ASN A 377 -14.04 -8.77 -1.05
C ASN A 377 -15.47 -9.33 -0.97
N GLN A 378 -16.49 -8.56 -1.42
CA GLN A 378 -17.89 -9.02 -1.49
C GLN A 378 -18.06 -10.24 -2.41
N HIS A 379 -17.28 -10.32 -3.49
CA HIS A 379 -17.25 -11.48 -4.39
C HIS A 379 -16.31 -12.61 -3.91
N LYS A 380 -15.81 -12.54 -2.66
CA LYS A 380 -14.90 -13.52 -2.04
C LYS A 380 -13.57 -13.70 -2.78
N GLN A 381 -13.16 -12.70 -3.56
CA GLN A 381 -11.86 -12.66 -4.22
C GLN A 381 -10.83 -11.99 -3.31
N TYR A 382 -10.56 -12.64 -2.18
CA TYR A 382 -9.80 -12.06 -1.07
C TYR A 382 -8.35 -11.74 -1.44
N ASP A 383 -7.69 -12.58 -2.24
CA ASP A 383 -6.29 -12.35 -2.64
C ASP A 383 -6.14 -11.08 -3.49
N ILE A 384 -7.05 -10.87 -4.44
CA ILE A 384 -7.06 -9.66 -5.28
C ILE A 384 -7.42 -8.42 -4.44
N SER A 385 -8.45 -8.55 -3.59
CA SER A 385 -8.86 -7.49 -2.69
C SER A 385 -7.71 -7.06 -1.77
N ALA A 386 -7.03 -8.05 -1.15
CA ALA A 386 -5.88 -7.79 -0.28
C ALA A 386 -4.74 -7.08 -1.02
N SER A 387 -4.42 -7.50 -2.25
CA SER A 387 -3.37 -6.86 -3.05
C SER A 387 -3.68 -5.38 -3.31
N ILE A 388 -4.93 -5.05 -3.65
CA ILE A 388 -5.33 -3.66 -3.88
C ILE A 388 -5.27 -2.84 -2.57
N TYR A 389 -5.80 -3.40 -1.45
CA TYR A 389 -5.71 -2.73 -0.15
C TYR A 389 -4.26 -2.48 0.28
N GLU A 390 -3.39 -3.46 0.06
CA GLU A 390 -1.98 -3.40 0.43
C GLU A 390 -1.24 -2.30 -0.34
N ASP A 391 -1.43 -2.23 -1.66
CA ASP A 391 -0.85 -1.18 -2.51
C ASP A 391 -1.29 0.23 -2.07
N VAL A 392 -2.58 0.39 -1.75
CA VAL A 392 -3.11 1.67 -1.26
C VAL A 392 -2.56 1.99 0.12
N PHE A 393 -2.59 1.03 1.04
CA PHE A 393 -2.21 1.23 2.44
C PHE A 393 -0.74 1.64 2.61
N VAL A 394 0.17 1.03 1.85
CA VAL A 394 1.62 1.34 1.91
C VAL A 394 1.92 2.80 1.57
N LYS A 395 1.13 3.42 0.70
CA LYS A 395 1.31 4.83 0.28
C LYS A 395 0.38 5.80 1.02
N MET A 396 -0.56 5.30 1.81
CA MET A 396 -1.53 6.14 2.52
C MET A 396 -0.87 6.90 3.67
N PRO A 397 -1.06 8.23 3.78
CA PRO A 397 -0.57 9.00 4.91
C PRO A 397 -1.25 8.56 6.23
N LYS A 398 -0.49 8.43 7.31
CA LYS A 398 -1.04 8.05 8.62
C LYS A 398 -2.06 9.05 9.19
N ILE A 399 -2.06 10.28 8.69
CA ILE A 399 -3.00 11.34 9.09
C ILE A 399 -4.32 11.26 8.32
N ASP A 400 -4.47 10.40 7.32
CA ASP A 400 -5.72 10.22 6.58
C ASP A 400 -6.78 9.62 7.50
N ASP A 401 -7.96 10.25 7.58
CA ASP A 401 -9.07 9.82 8.44
C ASP A 401 -9.53 8.37 8.17
N ARG A 402 -9.23 7.84 6.99
CA ARG A 402 -9.57 6.47 6.58
C ARG A 402 -8.49 5.45 6.95
N TYR A 403 -7.32 5.89 7.47
CA TYR A 403 -6.18 5.02 7.71
C TYR A 403 -6.53 3.83 8.60
N GLU A 404 -7.23 4.05 9.73
CA GLU A 404 -7.69 2.98 10.62
C GLU A 404 -8.61 1.99 9.90
N GLN A 405 -9.59 2.53 9.14
CA GLN A 405 -10.56 1.72 8.41
C GLN A 405 -9.87 0.84 7.34
N VAL A 406 -8.93 1.42 6.58
CA VAL A 406 -8.22 0.70 5.52
C VAL A 406 -7.29 -0.37 6.12
N LEU A 407 -6.61 -0.07 7.23
CA LEU A 407 -5.81 -1.06 7.95
C LEU A 407 -6.66 -2.24 8.42
N LYS A 408 -7.83 -1.96 9.00
CA LYS A 408 -8.79 -2.99 9.41
C LYS A 408 -9.25 -3.83 8.22
N ASP A 409 -9.67 -3.19 7.11
CA ASP A 409 -10.18 -3.90 5.93
C ASP A 409 -9.07 -4.75 5.28
N LEU A 410 -7.82 -4.26 5.22
CA LEU A 410 -6.66 -5.02 4.75
C LEU A 410 -6.40 -6.24 5.63
N ALA A 411 -6.29 -6.03 6.94
CA ALA A 411 -5.97 -7.10 7.89
C ALA A 411 -7.02 -8.22 7.86
N LEU A 412 -8.30 -7.86 7.90
CA LEU A 412 -9.41 -8.82 7.84
C LEU A 412 -9.50 -9.54 6.49
N THR A 413 -9.21 -8.82 5.38
CA THR A 413 -9.20 -9.45 4.05
C THR A 413 -8.06 -10.46 3.94
N LEU A 414 -6.86 -10.12 4.42
CA LEU A 414 -5.71 -11.04 4.45
C LEU A 414 -6.00 -12.28 5.33
N ALA A 415 -6.71 -12.11 6.43
CA ALA A 415 -7.12 -13.23 7.29
C ALA A 415 -8.00 -14.27 6.57
N MET A 416 -8.67 -13.86 5.48
CA MET A 416 -9.48 -14.76 4.63
C MET A 416 -8.67 -15.44 3.51
N THR A 417 -7.36 -15.16 3.41
CA THR A 417 -6.45 -15.73 2.41
C THR A 417 -5.53 -16.79 3.02
N SER A 418 -4.72 -17.44 2.20
CA SER A 418 -3.66 -18.33 2.66
C SER A 418 -2.41 -17.59 3.19
N ARG A 419 -2.39 -16.24 3.14
CA ARG A 419 -1.28 -15.37 3.54
C ARG A 419 -1.29 -15.07 5.05
N SER A 420 -1.32 -16.09 5.88
CA SER A 420 -1.50 -15.97 7.34
C SER A 420 -0.42 -15.13 8.02
N SER A 421 0.83 -15.17 7.54
CA SER A 421 1.92 -14.34 8.08
C SER A 421 1.71 -12.86 7.81
N ASP A 422 1.25 -12.51 6.60
CA ASP A 422 0.94 -11.12 6.25
C ASP A 422 -0.28 -10.64 7.02
N ALA A 423 -1.30 -11.49 7.14
CA ALA A 423 -2.48 -11.20 7.95
C ALA A 423 -2.09 -10.87 9.40
N ASN A 424 -1.30 -11.73 10.03
CA ASN A 424 -0.83 -11.50 11.40
C ASN A 424 -0.08 -10.17 11.54
N LYS A 425 0.80 -9.84 10.60
CA LYS A 425 1.55 -8.58 10.59
C LYS A 425 0.63 -7.35 10.65
N TYR A 426 -0.43 -7.33 9.84
CA TYR A 426 -1.34 -6.17 9.80
C TYR A 426 -2.35 -6.18 10.94
N LEU A 427 -2.75 -7.35 11.45
CA LEU A 427 -3.56 -7.50 12.65
C LEU A 427 -2.81 -6.98 13.88
N ASP A 428 -1.54 -7.37 14.05
CA ASP A 428 -0.68 -6.87 15.13
C ASP A 428 -0.46 -5.37 14.99
N LEU A 429 -0.18 -4.87 13.78
CA LEU A 429 -0.03 -3.44 13.52
C LEU A 429 -1.27 -2.63 13.93
N TYR A 430 -2.49 -3.18 13.73
CA TYR A 430 -3.71 -2.54 14.18
C TYR A 430 -3.78 -2.53 15.71
N MET A 431 -3.54 -3.65 16.36
CA MET A 431 -3.60 -3.77 17.83
C MET A 431 -2.59 -2.87 18.53
N ASP A 432 -1.39 -2.70 17.94
CA ASP A 432 -0.35 -1.83 18.48
C ASP A 432 -0.69 -0.34 18.36
N ASN A 433 -1.33 0.06 17.25
CA ASN A 433 -1.63 1.47 17.00
C ASN A 433 -2.97 1.93 17.59
N TYR A 434 -3.92 1.02 17.82
CA TYR A 434 -5.31 1.33 18.20
C TYR A 434 -5.77 0.51 19.42
N LEU A 435 -5.17 0.80 20.58
CA LEU A 435 -5.47 0.08 21.84
C LEU A 435 -6.95 0.17 22.27
N ASP A 436 -7.63 1.27 21.91
CA ASP A 436 -9.05 1.50 22.13
C ASP A 436 -9.80 1.70 20.79
N GLY A 437 -9.29 1.08 19.72
CA GLY A 437 -9.82 1.23 18.36
C GLY A 437 -11.24 0.65 18.22
N LYS A 438 -12.03 1.28 17.37
CA LYS A 438 -13.44 0.90 17.12
C LYS A 438 -13.59 -0.57 16.69
N TYR A 439 -12.59 -1.14 16.05
CA TYR A 439 -12.63 -2.48 15.46
C TYR A 439 -11.77 -3.51 16.21
N LEU A 440 -11.29 -3.16 17.41
CA LEU A 440 -10.33 -3.95 18.16
C LEU A 440 -10.81 -5.38 18.45
N ASP A 441 -12.08 -5.55 18.79
CA ASP A 441 -12.65 -6.89 19.09
C ASP A 441 -12.71 -7.76 17.83
N GLU A 442 -13.07 -7.18 16.68
CA GLU A 442 -13.09 -7.89 15.39
C GLU A 442 -11.68 -8.31 14.96
N ILE A 443 -10.71 -7.41 15.14
CA ILE A 443 -9.29 -7.65 14.82
C ILE A 443 -8.70 -8.74 15.73
N ARG A 444 -8.98 -8.69 17.04
CA ARG A 444 -8.53 -9.72 17.98
C ARG A 444 -9.07 -11.09 17.60
N LYS A 445 -10.36 -11.16 17.28
CA LYS A 445 -10.98 -12.42 16.84
C LYS A 445 -10.30 -12.96 15.58
N ALA A 446 -10.07 -12.10 14.58
CA ALA A 446 -9.39 -12.49 13.34
C ALA A 446 -7.95 -12.94 13.60
N ASN A 447 -7.23 -12.28 14.52
CA ASN A 447 -5.87 -12.66 14.91
C ASN A 447 -5.86 -14.05 15.59
N ASP A 448 -6.83 -14.30 16.45
CA ASP A 448 -6.99 -15.60 17.10
C ASP A 448 -7.34 -16.72 16.09
N GLU A 449 -8.10 -16.42 15.05
CA GLU A 449 -8.39 -17.36 13.96
C GLU A 449 -7.16 -17.62 13.07
N VAL A 450 -6.40 -16.57 12.72
CA VAL A 450 -5.17 -16.63 11.91
C VAL A 450 -4.07 -17.39 12.64
N PHE A 451 -4.00 -17.27 13.97
CA PHE A 451 -3.03 -17.97 14.80
C PHE A 451 -2.97 -19.49 14.50
N PHE A 452 -4.11 -20.14 14.24
CA PHE A 452 -4.13 -21.56 13.92
C PHE A 452 -3.47 -21.96 12.59
N ALA A 453 -3.21 -20.98 11.70
CA ALA A 453 -2.55 -21.21 10.42
C ALA A 453 -1.06 -20.81 10.46
N LEU A 454 -0.60 -20.23 11.57
CA LEU A 454 0.80 -19.85 11.76
C LEU A 454 1.61 -21.05 12.24
N ALA A 455 2.79 -21.24 11.67
CA ALA A 455 3.72 -22.27 12.12
C ALA A 455 4.46 -21.78 13.36
N ASP A 456 4.28 -22.45 14.49
CA ASP A 456 5.08 -22.28 15.70
C ASP A 456 5.60 -23.65 16.16
N ASN A 457 6.83 -23.70 16.66
CA ASN A 457 7.47 -24.90 17.16
C ASN A 457 7.58 -24.92 18.69
N ASN A 458 7.14 -23.87 19.39
CA ASN A 458 7.19 -23.80 20.83
C ASN A 458 5.93 -24.43 21.44
N ALA A 459 5.99 -25.71 21.75
CA ALA A 459 4.86 -26.47 22.28
C ALA A 459 4.31 -25.87 23.58
N THR A 460 5.16 -25.40 24.48
CA THR A 460 4.72 -24.77 25.74
C THR A 460 3.90 -23.50 25.49
N PHE A 461 4.35 -22.67 24.54
CA PHE A 461 3.59 -21.49 24.11
C PHE A 461 2.26 -21.88 23.48
N LEU A 462 2.26 -22.86 22.59
CA LEU A 462 1.04 -23.33 21.91
C LEU A 462 -0.01 -23.84 22.89
N HIS A 463 0.37 -24.70 23.84
CA HIS A 463 -0.54 -25.19 24.89
C HIS A 463 -1.17 -24.06 25.71
N GLN A 464 -0.32 -23.10 26.13
CA GLN A 464 -0.80 -21.94 26.89
C GLN A 464 -1.79 -21.08 26.03
N ARG A 465 -1.46 -20.89 24.76
CA ARG A 465 -2.32 -20.11 23.85
C ARG A 465 -3.66 -20.80 23.60
N TYR A 466 -3.66 -22.11 23.33
CA TYR A 466 -4.91 -22.89 23.18
C TYR A 466 -5.76 -22.87 24.45
N ALA A 467 -5.14 -23.01 25.62
CA ALA A 467 -5.86 -22.91 26.89
C ALA A 467 -6.49 -21.53 27.11
N ASN A 468 -5.78 -20.45 26.74
CA ASN A 468 -6.31 -19.09 26.81
C ASN A 468 -7.49 -18.90 25.84
N LEU A 469 -7.37 -19.36 24.59
CA LEU A 469 -8.45 -19.29 23.60
C LEU A 469 -9.70 -20.07 24.07
N MET A 470 -9.53 -21.28 24.59
CA MET A 470 -10.65 -22.05 25.12
C MET A 470 -11.36 -21.34 26.27
N LYS A 471 -10.62 -20.66 27.14
CA LYS A 471 -11.17 -19.87 28.25
C LYS A 471 -11.88 -18.61 27.78
N GLU A 472 -11.25 -17.84 26.88
CA GLU A 472 -11.77 -16.55 26.42
C GLU A 472 -13.05 -16.69 25.60
N TYR A 473 -13.09 -17.71 24.73
CA TYR A 473 -14.21 -17.95 23.82
C TYR A 473 -15.23 -18.93 24.34
N ALA A 474 -15.11 -19.39 25.60
CA ALA A 474 -15.97 -20.44 26.18
C ALA A 474 -17.49 -20.22 26.02
N GLN A 475 -17.92 -18.94 26.01
CA GLN A 475 -19.33 -18.55 25.86
C GLN A 475 -19.56 -17.64 24.63
N LYS A 476 -18.51 -17.35 23.86
CA LYS A 476 -18.57 -16.39 22.76
C LYS A 476 -18.58 -17.06 21.38
N ASP A 477 -17.70 -18.05 21.19
CA ASP A 477 -17.53 -18.72 19.88
C ASP A 477 -17.09 -20.19 20.08
N GLU A 478 -18.03 -21.09 19.93
CA GLU A 478 -17.77 -22.52 20.11
C GLU A 478 -16.80 -23.08 19.06
N ASN A 479 -16.74 -22.51 17.85
CA ASN A 479 -15.86 -22.99 16.79
C ASN A 479 -14.39 -22.78 17.14
N ILE A 480 -14.04 -21.61 17.69
CA ILE A 480 -12.67 -21.31 18.15
C ILE A 480 -12.29 -22.26 19.29
N VAL A 481 -13.21 -22.49 20.26
CA VAL A 481 -13.00 -23.42 21.37
C VAL A 481 -12.76 -24.85 20.86
N ASN A 482 -13.60 -25.32 19.94
CA ASN A 482 -13.48 -26.66 19.37
C ASN A 482 -12.19 -26.85 18.59
N LYS A 483 -11.78 -25.84 17.85
CA LYS A 483 -10.52 -25.85 17.10
C LYS A 483 -9.31 -25.83 18.04
N ALA A 484 -9.28 -24.93 19.03
CA ALA A 484 -8.22 -24.87 20.03
C ALA A 484 -8.07 -26.19 20.80
N LEU A 485 -9.20 -26.78 21.22
CA LEU A 485 -9.21 -28.08 21.88
C LEU A 485 -8.65 -29.18 20.96
N SER A 486 -9.06 -29.20 19.70
CA SER A 486 -8.60 -30.21 18.74
C SER A 486 -7.10 -30.12 18.47
N GLU A 487 -6.58 -28.91 18.31
CA GLU A 487 -5.15 -28.66 18.08
C GLU A 487 -4.31 -28.98 19.33
N ASP A 488 -4.81 -28.65 20.52
CA ASP A 488 -4.13 -28.93 21.78
C ASP A 488 -4.03 -30.46 22.04
N VAL A 489 -5.11 -31.18 21.79
CA VAL A 489 -5.15 -32.67 21.87
C VAL A 489 -4.16 -33.28 20.86
N ALA A 490 -4.15 -32.78 19.63
CA ALA A 490 -3.23 -33.25 18.59
C ALA A 490 -1.75 -32.98 18.96
N LEU A 491 -1.48 -31.83 19.56
CA LEU A 491 -0.16 -31.47 20.02
C LEU A 491 0.34 -32.38 21.15
N TYR A 492 -0.48 -32.60 22.21
CA TYR A 492 -0.15 -33.55 23.30
C TYR A 492 0.09 -34.95 22.77
N TYR A 493 -0.74 -35.40 21.81
CA TYR A 493 -0.55 -36.70 21.18
C TYR A 493 0.78 -36.81 20.43
N LYS A 494 1.15 -35.77 19.67
CA LYS A 494 2.42 -35.65 18.94
C LYS A 494 3.62 -35.68 19.87
N GLU A 495 3.52 -35.02 21.02
CA GLU A 495 4.57 -35.00 22.05
C GLU A 495 4.70 -36.35 22.80
N GLY A 496 3.77 -37.28 22.61
CA GLY A 496 3.73 -38.55 23.34
C GLY A 496 3.19 -38.42 24.77
N ASN A 497 2.64 -37.25 25.12
CA ASN A 497 2.01 -37.04 26.41
C ASN A 497 0.56 -37.59 26.41
N LEU A 498 0.46 -38.89 26.30
CA LEU A 498 -0.80 -39.60 26.18
C LEU A 498 -1.73 -39.38 27.37
N SER A 499 -1.16 -39.23 28.58
CA SER A 499 -1.96 -38.98 29.80
C SER A 499 -2.70 -37.64 29.73
N ALA A 500 -2.06 -36.58 29.17
CA ALA A 500 -2.70 -35.28 28.98
C ALA A 500 -3.86 -35.39 27.97
N VAL A 501 -3.70 -36.15 26.89
CA VAL A 501 -4.78 -36.39 25.90
C VAL A 501 -6.03 -36.98 26.59
N LEU A 502 -5.86 -37.95 27.53
CA LEU A 502 -6.99 -38.58 28.23
C LEU A 502 -7.76 -37.63 29.14
N THR A 503 -7.13 -36.54 29.61
CA THR A 503 -7.83 -35.55 30.45
C THR A 503 -8.94 -34.80 29.70
N TYR A 504 -8.85 -34.74 28.38
CA TYR A 504 -9.84 -34.07 27.53
C TYR A 504 -11.05 -34.92 27.13
N LYS A 505 -11.15 -36.17 27.63
CA LYS A 505 -12.21 -37.12 27.27
C LYS A 505 -13.60 -36.48 27.29
N ASP A 506 -14.01 -35.95 28.45
CA ASP A 506 -15.36 -35.42 28.63
C ASP A 506 -15.67 -34.24 27.69
N GLN A 507 -14.67 -33.39 27.44
CA GLN A 507 -14.82 -32.25 26.51
C GLN A 507 -14.96 -32.72 25.07
N ILE A 508 -14.17 -33.71 24.64
CA ILE A 508 -14.21 -34.29 23.29
C ILE A 508 -15.55 -34.96 23.03
N GLU A 509 -16.04 -35.75 24.01
CA GLU A 509 -17.30 -36.47 23.90
C GLU A 509 -18.50 -35.51 23.88
N ASN A 510 -18.56 -34.56 24.81
CA ASN A 510 -19.62 -33.55 24.88
C ASN A 510 -19.73 -32.72 23.60
N LYS A 511 -18.58 -32.36 23.00
CA LYS A 511 -18.49 -31.55 21.79
C LYS A 511 -18.51 -32.37 20.49
N LYS A 512 -18.53 -33.69 20.58
CA LYS A 512 -18.59 -34.65 19.45
C LYS A 512 -17.46 -34.43 18.42
N LEU A 513 -16.22 -34.18 18.88
CA LEU A 513 -15.05 -33.90 18.05
C LEU A 513 -14.48 -35.22 17.49
N THR A 514 -14.91 -35.61 16.30
CA THR A 514 -14.61 -36.93 15.70
C THR A 514 -13.11 -37.19 15.50
N ASN A 515 -12.32 -36.21 15.08
CA ASN A 515 -10.87 -36.37 14.89
C ASN A 515 -10.14 -36.48 16.23
N SER A 516 -10.48 -35.65 17.18
CA SER A 516 -9.91 -35.70 18.55
C SER A 516 -10.32 -37.00 19.27
N ALA A 517 -11.54 -37.51 19.05
CA ALA A 517 -11.98 -38.78 19.57
C ALA A 517 -11.15 -39.97 19.06
N LYS A 518 -10.71 -39.96 17.80
CA LYS A 518 -9.80 -40.98 17.27
C LYS A 518 -8.42 -40.92 17.94
N LEU A 519 -7.88 -39.71 18.15
CA LEU A 519 -6.61 -39.54 18.85
C LEU A 519 -6.71 -39.95 20.31
N LEU A 520 -7.82 -39.62 20.96
CA LEU A 520 -8.14 -40.06 22.33
C LEU A 520 -8.17 -41.58 22.45
N GLU A 521 -8.86 -42.25 21.53
CA GLU A 521 -8.91 -43.72 21.48
C GLU A 521 -7.51 -44.33 21.28
N GLN A 522 -6.74 -43.82 20.33
CA GLN A 522 -5.38 -44.27 20.07
C GLN A 522 -4.47 -44.06 21.29
N ALA A 523 -4.57 -42.90 21.94
CA ALA A 523 -3.82 -42.62 23.15
C ALA A 523 -4.18 -43.58 24.30
N ALA A 524 -5.48 -43.85 24.47
CA ALA A 524 -5.94 -44.82 25.49
C ALA A 524 -5.41 -46.22 25.22
N ILE A 525 -5.45 -46.70 23.96
CA ILE A 525 -4.91 -48.00 23.57
C ILE A 525 -3.39 -48.08 23.81
N GLN A 526 -2.65 -47.05 23.39
CA GLN A 526 -1.19 -47.02 23.58
C GLN A 526 -0.80 -47.00 25.05
N LEU A 527 -1.46 -46.16 25.84
CA LEU A 527 -1.19 -46.07 27.27
C LEU A 527 -1.55 -47.36 28.00
N LEU A 528 -2.70 -47.96 27.65
CA LEU A 528 -3.11 -49.26 28.18
C LEU A 528 -2.10 -50.37 27.83
N ASN A 529 -1.61 -50.43 26.59
CA ASN A 529 -0.58 -51.40 26.22
C ASN A 529 0.74 -51.17 26.95
N ASN A 530 1.13 -49.91 27.19
CA ASN A 530 2.33 -49.58 27.97
C ASN A 530 2.20 -50.01 29.43
N ASP A 531 1.05 -49.72 30.05
CA ASP A 531 0.78 -50.14 31.44
C ASP A 531 0.72 -51.67 31.58
N LEU A 532 0.14 -52.37 30.61
CA LEU A 532 0.15 -53.83 30.58
C LEU A 532 1.58 -54.40 30.44
N LYS A 533 2.41 -53.84 29.58
CA LYS A 533 3.82 -54.23 29.44
C LYS A 533 4.64 -53.95 30.70
N ALA A 534 4.32 -52.90 31.41
CA ALA A 534 4.95 -52.52 32.69
C ALA A 534 4.34 -53.28 33.92
N ASP A 535 3.39 -54.17 33.71
CA ASP A 535 2.62 -54.87 34.76
C ASP A 535 1.92 -53.91 35.75
N ASN A 536 1.59 -52.71 35.31
CA ASN A 536 0.86 -51.70 36.09
C ASN A 536 -0.66 -51.93 36.00
N CYS A 537 -1.15 -52.99 36.65
CA CYS A 537 -2.53 -53.43 36.54
C CYS A 537 -3.55 -52.40 37.03
N ILE A 538 -3.21 -51.57 38.03
CA ILE A 538 -4.16 -50.56 38.55
C ILE A 538 -4.50 -49.54 37.50
N ASN A 539 -3.45 -48.94 36.87
CA ASN A 539 -3.67 -47.96 35.83
C ASN A 539 -4.31 -48.58 34.59
N ALA A 540 -3.86 -49.75 34.17
CA ALA A 540 -4.42 -50.45 33.03
C ALA A 540 -5.94 -50.70 33.18
N VAL A 541 -6.39 -51.17 34.36
CA VAL A 541 -7.80 -51.38 34.62
C VAL A 541 -8.59 -50.07 34.72
N ASN A 542 -7.99 -49.00 35.25
CA ASN A 542 -8.63 -47.69 35.27
C ASN A 542 -8.88 -47.16 33.85
N ILE A 543 -7.86 -47.19 32.97
CA ILE A 543 -8.01 -46.79 31.57
C ILE A 543 -9.04 -47.65 30.85
N PHE A 544 -8.93 -48.98 31.00
CA PHE A 544 -9.89 -49.91 30.40
C PHE A 544 -11.33 -49.59 30.79
N THR A 545 -11.58 -49.33 32.09
CA THR A 545 -12.93 -49.02 32.60
C THR A 545 -13.43 -47.67 32.09
N GLN A 546 -12.56 -46.60 32.12
CA GLN A 546 -12.95 -45.28 31.66
C GLN A 546 -13.26 -45.21 30.15
N PHE A 547 -12.59 -46.06 29.36
CA PHE A 547 -12.71 -46.06 27.89
C PHE A 547 -13.45 -47.29 27.36
N ASN A 548 -14.24 -47.96 28.17
CA ASN A 548 -14.99 -49.17 27.79
C ASN A 548 -15.93 -48.91 26.58
N ALA A 549 -16.51 -47.72 26.47
CA ALA A 549 -17.37 -47.33 25.35
C ALA A 549 -16.65 -47.34 23.98
N TYR A 550 -15.34 -47.21 23.97
CA TYR A 550 -14.49 -47.26 22.74
C TYR A 550 -14.06 -48.69 22.39
N GLU A 551 -14.45 -49.68 23.19
CA GLU A 551 -14.07 -51.08 23.02
C GLU A 551 -12.57 -51.31 22.93
N ILE A 552 -11.74 -50.46 23.60
CA ILE A 552 -10.30 -50.50 23.54
C ILE A 552 -9.71 -51.85 23.94
N GLY A 553 -10.38 -52.58 24.81
CA GLY A 553 -10.00 -53.94 25.23
C GLY A 553 -9.95 -54.97 24.11
N GLN A 554 -10.65 -54.70 22.99
CA GLN A 554 -10.58 -55.53 21.78
C GLN A 554 -9.40 -55.18 20.87
N LYS A 555 -8.81 -53.99 21.05
CA LYS A 555 -7.82 -53.38 20.16
C LYS A 555 -6.41 -53.40 20.74
N ILE A 556 -6.22 -53.93 21.97
CA ILE A 556 -4.91 -54.05 22.63
C ILE A 556 -4.11 -55.24 22.17
N GLU A 557 -2.78 -55.18 22.33
CA GLU A 557 -1.85 -56.23 21.92
C GLU A 557 -1.91 -57.47 22.79
N ASN A 558 -1.99 -57.30 24.13
CA ASN A 558 -1.93 -58.41 25.07
C ASN A 558 -3.23 -58.57 25.88
N LYS A 559 -4.23 -59.19 25.26
CA LYS A 559 -5.56 -59.43 25.85
C LYS A 559 -5.51 -60.34 27.07
N LYS A 560 -4.59 -61.33 27.08
CA LYS A 560 -4.42 -62.25 28.21
C LYS A 560 -3.89 -61.53 29.46
N GLN A 561 -2.95 -60.60 29.27
CA GLN A 561 -2.45 -59.78 30.38
C GLN A 561 -3.53 -58.84 30.93
N MET A 562 -4.38 -58.28 30.04
CA MET A 562 -5.52 -57.45 30.49
C MET A 562 -6.46 -58.25 31.41
N LEU A 563 -6.82 -59.47 31.01
CA LEU A 563 -7.64 -60.35 31.86
C LEU A 563 -6.95 -60.64 33.22
N ALA A 564 -5.64 -60.95 33.19
CA ALA A 564 -4.87 -61.16 34.43
C ALA A 564 -4.89 -59.93 35.35
N CYS A 565 -4.79 -58.69 34.76
CA CYS A 565 -4.90 -57.47 35.52
C CYS A 565 -6.31 -57.26 36.12
N LEU A 566 -7.39 -57.55 35.40
CA LEU A 566 -8.77 -57.49 35.90
C LEU A 566 -8.97 -58.42 37.08
N MET A 567 -8.43 -59.64 37.01
CA MET A 567 -8.53 -60.61 38.10
C MET A 567 -7.70 -60.16 39.31
N ARG A 568 -6.43 -59.71 39.11
CA ARG A 568 -5.56 -59.22 40.22
C ARG A 568 -6.14 -58.01 40.95
N THR A 569 -6.85 -57.15 40.27
CA THR A 569 -7.48 -55.96 40.85
C THR A 569 -8.91 -56.24 41.38
N SER A 570 -9.29 -57.48 41.42
CA SER A 570 -10.62 -57.92 41.90
C SER A 570 -11.84 -57.40 41.14
N ASN A 571 -11.64 -57.00 39.86
CA ASN A 571 -12.73 -56.57 38.98
C ASN A 571 -13.40 -57.72 38.26
N MET A 572 -13.98 -58.68 39.09
CA MET A 572 -14.43 -59.94 38.58
C MET A 572 -15.61 -59.88 37.58
N GLN A 573 -16.51 -58.90 37.74
CA GLN A 573 -17.60 -58.73 36.77
C GLN A 573 -17.04 -58.29 35.40
N GLN A 574 -16.12 -57.32 35.37
CA GLN A 574 -15.48 -56.88 34.11
C GLN A 574 -14.64 -58.02 33.51
N ALA A 575 -14.00 -58.85 34.36
CA ALA A 575 -13.21 -59.97 33.86
C ALA A 575 -14.13 -61.00 33.16
N MET A 576 -15.33 -61.29 33.74
CA MET A 576 -16.33 -62.19 33.13
C MET A 576 -16.83 -61.65 31.78
N ASP A 577 -17.24 -60.37 31.74
CA ASP A 577 -17.68 -59.71 30.51
C ASP A 577 -16.56 -59.68 29.43
N TYR A 578 -15.28 -59.50 29.85
CA TYR A 578 -14.11 -59.52 28.98
C TYR A 578 -13.83 -60.92 28.42
N ILE A 579 -13.96 -61.94 29.22
CA ILE A 579 -13.87 -63.36 28.81
C ILE A 579 -14.92 -63.66 27.73
N ASP A 580 -16.18 -63.31 27.99
CA ASP A 580 -17.28 -63.61 27.08
C ASP A 580 -17.08 -62.91 25.71
N LYS A 581 -16.56 -61.71 25.69
CA LYS A 581 -16.23 -60.97 24.46
C LYS A 581 -15.04 -61.56 23.68
N ASN A 582 -14.07 -62.17 24.36
CA ASN A 582 -12.84 -62.69 23.74
C ASN A 582 -12.78 -64.21 23.63
N HIS A 583 -13.82 -64.92 24.04
CA HIS A 583 -13.85 -66.35 24.08
C HIS A 583 -13.52 -67.06 22.75
N ASN A 584 -13.91 -66.46 21.62
CA ASN A 584 -13.68 -67.00 20.30
C ASN A 584 -12.19 -66.94 19.83
N GLU A 585 -11.34 -66.13 20.47
CA GLU A 585 -9.93 -66.03 20.12
C GLU A 585 -9.07 -67.16 20.68
N ASP A 586 -9.39 -67.61 21.91
CA ASP A 586 -8.76 -68.76 22.58
C ASP A 586 -9.72 -69.36 23.56
N SER A 587 -10.65 -70.23 23.08
CA SER A 587 -11.71 -70.78 23.83
C SER A 587 -11.27 -71.65 25.04
N ILE A 588 -10.10 -72.28 24.91
CA ILE A 588 -9.56 -73.12 26.00
C ILE A 588 -9.06 -72.20 27.14
N PHE A 589 -8.22 -71.20 26.78
CA PHE A 589 -7.70 -70.27 27.79
C PHE A 589 -8.79 -69.50 28.50
N TYR A 590 -9.69 -68.86 27.75
CA TYR A 590 -10.75 -68.01 28.32
C TYR A 590 -11.79 -68.86 29.06
N GLY A 591 -12.09 -70.10 28.59
CA GLY A 591 -12.96 -71.05 29.27
C GLY A 591 -12.43 -71.51 30.63
N LEU A 592 -11.13 -71.84 30.71
CA LEU A 592 -10.43 -72.16 31.96
C LEU A 592 -10.44 -71.00 32.97
N GLN A 593 -10.22 -69.79 32.50
CA GLN A 593 -10.23 -68.57 33.35
C GLN A 593 -11.69 -68.33 33.88
N LYS A 594 -12.69 -68.49 33.03
CA LYS A 594 -14.10 -68.39 33.43
C LYS A 594 -14.47 -69.44 34.51
N ALA A 595 -14.08 -70.68 34.31
CA ALA A 595 -14.28 -71.75 35.28
C ALA A 595 -13.59 -71.45 36.63
N SER A 596 -12.35 -70.90 36.61
CA SER A 596 -11.66 -70.51 37.83
C SER A 596 -12.40 -69.41 38.59
N ILE A 597 -12.88 -68.35 37.91
CA ILE A 597 -13.62 -67.24 38.54
C ILE A 597 -14.93 -67.79 39.15
N LEU A 598 -15.64 -68.63 38.43
CA LEU A 598 -16.88 -69.23 38.90
C LEU A 598 -16.67 -70.18 40.12
N TYR A 599 -15.58 -70.94 40.12
CA TYR A 599 -15.16 -71.77 41.21
C TYR A 599 -14.85 -70.96 42.49
N ASP A 600 -14.04 -69.89 42.35
CA ASP A 600 -13.70 -69.02 43.48
C ASP A 600 -14.93 -68.30 44.06
N ASN A 601 -15.94 -68.01 43.20
CA ASN A 601 -17.23 -67.46 43.59
C ASN A 601 -18.21 -68.51 44.11
N LYS A 602 -17.78 -69.78 44.31
CA LYS A 602 -18.56 -70.91 44.80
C LYS A 602 -19.76 -71.32 43.90
N GLN A 603 -19.70 -70.96 42.63
CA GLN A 603 -20.72 -71.32 41.62
C GLN A 603 -20.30 -72.60 40.89
N TYR A 604 -20.06 -73.63 41.62
CA TYR A 604 -19.50 -74.91 41.16
C TYR A 604 -20.27 -75.57 39.99
N PRO A 605 -21.63 -75.54 39.93
CA PRO A 605 -22.32 -76.14 38.80
C PRO A 605 -22.03 -75.40 37.46
N LEU A 606 -21.80 -74.10 37.50
CA LEU A 606 -21.53 -73.32 36.33
C LEU A 606 -20.04 -73.40 35.93
N ALA A 607 -19.16 -73.71 36.87
CA ALA A 607 -17.70 -73.85 36.61
C ALA A 607 -17.37 -75.19 35.92
N LEU A 608 -18.25 -76.19 35.98
CA LEU A 608 -18.12 -77.57 35.44
C LEU A 608 -18.67 -77.66 33.99
N ASN A 609 -19.51 -76.76 33.58
CA ASN A 609 -20.09 -76.70 32.24
C ASN A 609 -19.22 -75.73 31.34
#